data_c076ad6c8364981297ef93144c54b125
#
_entry.id   c076ad6c8364981297ef93144c54b125
#
_cell.length_a   1.000
_cell.length_b   1.000
_cell.length_c   1.000
_cell.angle_alpha   90.00
_cell.angle_beta   90.00
_cell.angle_gamma   90.00
#
_symmetry.space_group_name_H-M   'P 1'
#
loop_
_entity.id
_entity.type
_entity.pdbx_description
1 polymer ?
#
loop_
_entity_poly.entity_id
_entity_poly.type
_entity_poly.pdbx_seq_one_letter_code
_entity_poly.pdbx_strand_id
1 'polypeptide(L)'
;MKKRFAIILVLVQCVMAAHAQDYSAPIFRGELAEKYAYNITGCVYAYSDEFETGDVMFNGKKYSGMQLNLNAHRNELQVKVGVSGDCIALRNILVGDYNIGERNYTALYGANCIAGLAEGHYQVLYKGEGLLLKKIYKHVSEQANFITGEITKIFTTKYRYYLVKGGVVYKVKDVKSLVKFDKEDKGKIRSFIKEQRRKGVKPEDIMYGVMKIMEE
;
A
#
# COMPACT_ATOMS: atom_id res chain seq x y z
N MET A 1 -46.15 -1.64 37.47
CA MET A 1 -45.39 -2.69 36.75
C MET A 1 -45.46 -2.57 35.21
N LYS A 2 -46.63 -2.35 34.57
CA LYS A 2 -46.78 -2.26 33.10
C LYS A 2 -45.91 -1.18 32.41
N LYS A 3 -45.74 0.02 33.02
CA LYS A 3 -44.92 1.11 32.46
C LYS A 3 -43.40 0.79 32.43
N ARG A 4 -42.89 0.06 33.43
CA ARG A 4 -41.46 -0.33 33.48
C ARG A 4 -41.12 -1.41 32.44
N PHE A 5 -42.06 -2.31 32.15
CA PHE A 5 -41.92 -3.32 31.10
C PHE A 5 -41.87 -2.71 29.68
N ALA A 6 -42.68 -1.67 29.43
CA ALA A 6 -42.69 -0.98 28.13
C ALA A 6 -41.38 -0.22 27.88
N ILE A 7 -40.76 0.38 28.90
CA ILE A 7 -39.47 1.09 28.77
C ILE A 7 -38.32 0.09 28.47
N ILE A 8 -38.32 -1.08 29.12
CA ILE A 8 -37.31 -2.13 28.87
C ILE A 8 -37.45 -2.69 27.45
N LEU A 9 -38.69 -2.87 26.97
CA LEU A 9 -38.92 -3.38 25.59
C LEU A 9 -38.41 -2.38 24.54
N VAL A 10 -38.62 -1.08 24.71
CA VAL A 10 -38.14 -0.01 23.84
C VAL A 10 -36.62 0.08 23.85
N LEU A 11 -35.98 -0.05 25.03
CA LEU A 11 -34.51 -0.07 25.14
C LEU A 11 -33.89 -1.29 24.43
N VAL A 12 -34.50 -2.46 24.52
CA VAL A 12 -34.04 -3.67 23.83
C VAL A 12 -34.18 -3.50 22.31
N GLN A 13 -35.24 -2.90 21.82
CA GLN A 13 -35.40 -2.60 20.39
C GLN A 13 -34.38 -1.58 19.88
N CYS A 14 -34.04 -0.54 20.65
CA CYS A 14 -33.01 0.43 20.30
C CYS A 14 -31.60 -0.20 20.23
N VAL A 15 -31.29 -1.16 21.12
CA VAL A 15 -30.00 -1.88 21.10
C VAL A 15 -29.93 -2.83 19.90
N MET A 16 -31.04 -3.45 19.50
CA MET A 16 -31.07 -4.32 18.31
C MET A 16 -30.97 -3.51 17.01
N ALA A 17 -31.52 -2.29 16.94
CA ALA A 17 -31.40 -1.43 15.77
C ALA A 17 -29.96 -0.87 15.59
N ALA A 18 -29.20 -0.70 16.69
CA ALA A 18 -27.81 -0.24 16.62
C ALA A 18 -26.84 -1.29 16.06
N HIS A 19 -27.26 -2.55 15.92
CA HIS A 19 -26.45 -3.64 15.37
C HIS A 19 -26.86 -4.10 13.96
N ALA A 20 -27.83 -3.41 13.35
CA ALA A 20 -28.07 -3.55 11.91
C ALA A 20 -26.96 -2.78 11.16
N GLN A 21 -25.72 -3.24 11.28
CA GLN A 21 -24.70 -2.89 10.29
C GLN A 21 -25.19 -3.40 8.96
N ASP A 22 -25.38 -2.48 8.05
CA ASP A 22 -25.76 -2.75 6.66
C ASP A 22 -24.68 -3.64 6.03
N TYR A 23 -24.87 -4.96 6.12
CA TYR A 23 -24.04 -5.99 5.50
C TYR A 23 -24.30 -6.05 3.99
N SER A 24 -24.56 -4.94 3.35
CA SER A 24 -24.41 -4.88 1.90
C SER A 24 -22.94 -5.02 1.59
N ALA A 25 -22.48 -6.25 1.29
CA ALA A 25 -21.11 -6.49 0.87
C ALA A 25 -20.76 -5.48 -0.23
N PRO A 26 -19.69 -4.69 -0.08
CA PRO A 26 -19.36 -3.67 -1.06
C PRO A 26 -19.18 -4.35 -2.42
N ILE A 27 -19.95 -3.90 -3.41
CA ILE A 27 -19.84 -4.40 -4.78
C ILE A 27 -18.60 -3.74 -5.40
N PHE A 28 -17.48 -4.45 -5.36
CA PHE A 28 -16.25 -4.01 -6.01
C PHE A 28 -16.30 -4.33 -7.50
N ARG A 29 -16.01 -3.32 -8.33
CA ARG A 29 -15.74 -3.53 -9.76
C ARG A 29 -14.32 -4.05 -9.91
N GLY A 30 -14.19 -5.36 -10.10
CA GLY A 30 -12.92 -6.07 -10.23
C GLY A 30 -13.14 -7.44 -10.86
N GLU A 31 -12.07 -8.18 -10.97
CA GLU A 31 -12.05 -9.55 -11.46
C GLU A 31 -11.59 -10.47 -10.33
N LEU A 32 -11.98 -11.74 -10.37
CA LEU A 32 -11.41 -12.71 -9.45
C LEU A 32 -9.89 -12.69 -9.60
N ALA A 33 -9.18 -12.55 -8.49
CA ALA A 33 -7.74 -12.55 -8.50
C ALA A 33 -7.24 -13.89 -9.05
N GLU A 34 -6.46 -13.82 -10.12
CA GLU A 34 -5.94 -15.00 -10.78
C GLU A 34 -4.95 -15.75 -9.87
N LYS A 35 -5.17 -17.05 -9.71
CA LYS A 35 -4.26 -17.93 -9.00
C LYS A 35 -3.05 -18.26 -9.89
N TYR A 36 -1.91 -18.39 -9.26
CA TYR A 36 -0.70 -18.81 -9.98
C TYR A 36 -0.74 -20.34 -10.20
N ALA A 37 -0.69 -20.77 -11.45
CA ALA A 37 -0.79 -22.18 -11.85
C ALA A 37 0.57 -22.91 -11.89
N TYR A 38 1.63 -22.32 -11.30
CA TYR A 38 2.99 -22.86 -11.32
C TYR A 38 3.63 -22.78 -9.93
N ASN A 39 4.68 -23.58 -9.72
CA ASN A 39 5.43 -23.57 -8.48
C ASN A 39 6.08 -22.20 -8.25
N ILE A 40 5.91 -21.66 -7.02
CA ILE A 40 6.41 -20.35 -6.63
C ILE A 40 7.37 -20.50 -5.47
N THR A 41 8.49 -19.79 -5.54
CA THR A 41 9.38 -19.51 -4.41
C THR A 41 9.40 -18.01 -4.17
N GLY A 42 9.23 -17.61 -2.92
CA GLY A 42 9.06 -16.21 -2.52
C GLY A 42 7.61 -15.75 -2.56
N CYS A 43 7.40 -14.47 -2.31
CA CYS A 43 6.07 -13.85 -2.19
C CYS A 43 5.80 -12.95 -3.41
N VAL A 44 4.60 -13.04 -3.99
CA VAL A 44 4.14 -12.19 -5.11
C VAL A 44 3.65 -10.83 -4.65
N TYR A 45 3.25 -10.73 -3.38
CA TYR A 45 2.75 -9.49 -2.78
C TYR A 45 3.89 -8.57 -2.34
N ALA A 46 3.56 -7.34 -2.02
CA ALA A 46 4.54 -6.30 -1.67
C ALA A 46 5.43 -6.71 -0.49
N TYR A 47 4.84 -7.27 0.57
CA TYR A 47 5.54 -7.63 1.80
C TYR A 47 5.34 -9.09 2.22
N SER A 48 4.10 -9.55 2.35
CA SER A 48 3.75 -10.90 2.80
C SER A 48 2.52 -11.40 2.05
N ASP A 49 2.23 -12.69 2.16
CA ASP A 49 1.02 -13.30 1.59
C ASP A 49 -0.23 -13.03 2.45
N GLU A 50 -0.06 -12.42 3.62
CA GLU A 50 -1.15 -12.09 4.52
C GLU A 50 -1.86 -10.80 4.09
N PHE A 51 -3.21 -10.84 4.16
CA PHE A 51 -4.05 -9.67 3.97
C PHE A 51 -4.16 -8.93 5.29
N GLU A 52 -3.97 -7.62 5.26
CA GLU A 52 -4.05 -6.76 6.44
C GLU A 52 -5.26 -5.83 6.32
N THR A 53 -5.81 -5.45 7.49
CA THR A 53 -6.91 -4.48 7.54
C THR A 53 -6.44 -3.12 7.06
N GLY A 54 -7.25 -2.48 6.22
CA GLY A 54 -6.97 -1.16 5.68
C GLY A 54 -8.21 -0.47 5.13
N ASP A 55 -8.02 0.75 4.68
CA ASP A 55 -9.04 1.57 4.02
C ASP A 55 -8.65 1.78 2.56
N VAL A 56 -9.63 1.91 1.68
CA VAL A 56 -9.40 2.20 0.26
C VAL A 56 -10.41 3.21 -0.28
N MET A 57 -9.91 4.20 -1.02
CA MET A 57 -10.74 5.02 -1.91
C MET A 57 -10.94 4.27 -3.21
N PHE A 58 -12.18 3.88 -3.51
CA PHE A 58 -12.53 3.14 -4.70
C PHE A 58 -13.75 3.76 -5.39
N ASN A 59 -13.58 4.14 -6.65
CA ASN A 59 -14.61 4.84 -7.44
C ASN A 59 -15.17 6.09 -6.71
N GLY A 60 -14.29 6.87 -6.08
CA GLY A 60 -14.64 8.09 -5.35
C GLY A 60 -15.29 7.88 -3.97
N LYS A 61 -15.49 6.63 -3.53
CA LYS A 61 -16.08 6.28 -2.23
C LYS A 61 -15.03 5.64 -1.32
N LYS A 62 -15.04 6.01 -0.04
CA LYS A 62 -14.19 5.37 0.98
C LYS A 62 -14.82 4.08 1.50
N TYR A 63 -14.03 3.02 1.53
CA TYR A 63 -14.34 1.73 2.16
C TYR A 63 -13.32 1.46 3.25
N SER A 64 -13.78 1.23 4.47
CA SER A 64 -12.93 1.05 5.65
C SER A 64 -12.99 -0.38 6.17
N GLY A 65 -11.92 -0.80 6.87
CA GLY A 65 -11.85 -2.11 7.50
C GLY A 65 -11.74 -3.28 6.52
N MET A 66 -11.29 -3.02 5.30
CA MET A 66 -11.15 -4.03 4.25
C MET A 66 -9.90 -4.87 4.44
N GLN A 67 -9.95 -6.17 4.13
CA GLN A 67 -8.79 -7.05 4.09
C GLN A 67 -8.08 -6.87 2.74
N LEU A 68 -6.96 -6.15 2.74
CA LEU A 68 -6.25 -5.71 1.55
C LEU A 68 -4.86 -6.34 1.44
N ASN A 69 -4.40 -6.59 0.22
CA ASN A 69 -3.00 -6.84 -0.08
C ASN A 69 -2.65 -6.32 -1.48
N LEU A 70 -1.40 -5.87 -1.66
CA LEU A 70 -0.89 -5.39 -2.94
C LEU A 70 -0.09 -6.49 -3.62
N ASN A 71 -0.65 -7.08 -4.69
CA ASN A 71 0.11 -7.96 -5.57
C ASN A 71 1.11 -7.11 -6.38
N ALA A 72 2.36 -7.07 -5.91
CA ALA A 72 3.41 -6.25 -6.52
C ALA A 72 3.98 -6.83 -7.81
N HIS A 73 3.68 -8.11 -8.13
CA HIS A 73 4.03 -8.72 -9.40
C HIS A 73 3.09 -8.24 -10.52
N ARG A 74 1.77 -8.29 -10.27
CA ARG A 74 0.74 -7.87 -11.23
C ARG A 74 0.41 -6.38 -11.14
N ASN A 75 0.90 -5.71 -10.07
CA ASN A 75 0.60 -4.31 -9.77
C ASN A 75 -0.91 -4.08 -9.58
N GLU A 76 -1.54 -4.92 -8.74
CA GLU A 76 -2.97 -4.98 -8.47
C GLU A 76 -3.24 -4.90 -6.97
N LEU A 77 -4.15 -4.01 -6.56
CA LEU A 77 -4.70 -4.03 -5.21
C LEU A 77 -5.78 -5.11 -5.14
N GLN A 78 -5.62 -6.05 -4.22
CA GLN A 78 -6.55 -7.15 -4.01
C GLN A 78 -7.27 -7.00 -2.68
N VAL A 79 -8.56 -7.36 -2.66
CA VAL A 79 -9.42 -7.36 -1.48
C VAL A 79 -10.01 -8.74 -1.28
N LYS A 80 -9.99 -9.25 -0.04
CA LYS A 80 -10.76 -10.44 0.34
C LYS A 80 -12.23 -10.08 0.50
N VAL A 81 -13.11 -10.87 -0.09
CA VAL A 81 -14.56 -10.67 -0.01
C VAL A 81 -15.24 -11.91 0.53
N GLY A 82 -16.27 -11.69 1.33
CA GLY A 82 -17.10 -12.76 1.88
C GLY A 82 -16.39 -13.74 2.81
N VAL A 83 -17.12 -14.77 3.21
CA VAL A 83 -16.65 -15.83 4.14
C VAL A 83 -15.74 -16.84 3.42
N SER A 84 -15.93 -17.02 2.10
CA SER A 84 -15.12 -17.92 1.26
C SER A 84 -13.65 -17.50 1.17
N GLY A 85 -13.35 -16.24 1.47
CA GLY A 85 -11.99 -15.71 1.36
C GLY A 85 -11.52 -15.52 -0.08
N ASP A 86 -12.45 -15.46 -1.04
CA ASP A 86 -12.14 -15.13 -2.42
C ASP A 86 -11.50 -13.75 -2.51
N CYS A 87 -10.54 -13.60 -3.41
CA CYS A 87 -9.85 -12.33 -3.62
C CYS A 87 -10.31 -11.70 -4.94
N ILE A 88 -10.65 -10.41 -4.88
CA ILE A 88 -10.95 -9.60 -6.06
C ILE A 88 -9.77 -8.65 -6.30
N ALA A 89 -9.24 -8.66 -7.51
CA ALA A 89 -8.32 -7.65 -8.00
C ALA A 89 -9.14 -6.43 -8.41
N LEU A 90 -8.95 -5.31 -7.73
CA LEU A 90 -9.69 -4.07 -7.99
C LEU A 90 -9.23 -3.44 -9.32
N ARG A 91 -10.16 -2.85 -10.06
CA ARG A 91 -9.82 -2.11 -11.30
C ARG A 91 -8.97 -0.89 -10.94
N ASN A 92 -7.70 -0.92 -11.30
CA ASN A 92 -6.69 0.07 -10.93
C ASN A 92 -7.10 1.53 -11.18
N ILE A 93 -7.80 1.80 -12.32
CA ILE A 93 -8.27 3.15 -12.68
C ILE A 93 -9.31 3.71 -11.68
N LEU A 94 -9.96 2.87 -10.90
CA LEU A 94 -10.95 3.25 -9.88
C LEU A 94 -10.36 3.32 -8.47
N VAL A 95 -9.12 2.88 -8.29
CA VAL A 95 -8.41 2.92 -7.00
C VAL A 95 -7.75 4.29 -6.83
N GLY A 96 -7.97 4.92 -5.67
CA GLY A 96 -7.28 6.14 -5.25
C GLY A 96 -6.25 5.87 -4.17
N ASP A 97 -6.26 6.70 -3.12
CA ASP A 97 -5.42 6.50 -1.95
C ASP A 97 -5.96 5.35 -1.09
N TYR A 98 -5.07 4.58 -0.48
CA TYR A 98 -5.42 3.48 0.42
C TYR A 98 -4.31 3.23 1.44
N ASN A 99 -4.63 2.48 2.50
CA ASN A 99 -3.63 1.96 3.42
C ASN A 99 -3.78 0.44 3.59
N ILE A 100 -2.67 -0.22 3.88
CA ILE A 100 -2.60 -1.63 4.26
C ILE A 100 -1.83 -1.67 5.59
N GLY A 101 -2.52 -1.98 6.70
CA GLY A 101 -1.99 -1.76 8.04
C GLY A 101 -1.61 -0.28 8.23
N GLU A 102 -0.38 -0.04 8.66
CA GLU A 102 0.16 1.31 8.88
C GLU A 102 0.77 1.96 7.62
N ARG A 103 0.80 1.27 6.49
CA ARG A 103 1.45 1.72 5.26
C ARG A 103 0.46 2.42 4.34
N ASN A 104 0.73 3.68 4.01
CA ASN A 104 -0.07 4.47 3.09
C ASN A 104 0.40 4.29 1.64
N TYR A 105 -0.55 4.26 0.73
CA TYR A 105 -0.33 4.09 -0.70
C TYR A 105 -1.19 5.04 -1.51
N THR A 106 -0.74 5.30 -2.73
CA THR A 106 -1.52 5.98 -3.76
C THR A 106 -1.48 5.20 -5.06
N ALA A 107 -2.61 5.14 -5.76
CA ALA A 107 -2.73 4.53 -7.08
C ALA A 107 -2.68 5.63 -8.16
N LEU A 108 -1.62 5.62 -8.94
CA LEU A 108 -1.38 6.60 -10.01
C LEU A 108 -1.80 6.00 -11.35
N TYR A 109 -3.07 6.19 -11.71
CA TYR A 109 -3.66 5.74 -12.98
C TYR A 109 -4.57 6.81 -13.57
N GLY A 110 -4.58 6.94 -14.89
CA GLY A 110 -5.46 7.87 -15.60
C GLY A 110 -5.28 9.32 -15.13
N ALA A 111 -6.34 9.95 -14.64
CA ALA A 111 -6.31 11.33 -14.18
C ALA A 111 -5.44 11.58 -12.93
N ASN A 112 -5.11 10.53 -12.17
CA ASN A 112 -4.27 10.64 -10.98
C ASN A 112 -2.77 10.49 -11.30
N CYS A 113 -2.39 10.32 -12.57
CA CYS A 113 -1.00 10.17 -12.97
C CYS A 113 -0.18 11.42 -12.66
N ILE A 114 1.05 11.20 -12.20
CA ILE A 114 2.06 12.25 -12.06
C ILE A 114 2.99 12.16 -13.27
N ALA A 115 3.13 13.27 -14.01
CA ALA A 115 4.00 13.31 -15.18
C ALA A 115 5.43 12.89 -14.81
N GLY A 116 6.00 11.94 -15.56
CA GLY A 116 7.33 11.39 -15.28
C GLY A 116 7.34 10.16 -14.37
N LEU A 117 6.19 9.74 -13.84
CA LEU A 117 6.03 8.43 -13.17
C LEU A 117 5.24 7.46 -14.07
N ALA A 118 5.63 6.20 -14.05
CA ALA A 118 4.83 5.15 -14.67
C ALA A 118 3.57 4.89 -13.84
N GLU A 119 2.48 4.51 -14.51
CA GLU A 119 1.27 4.08 -13.82
C GLU A 119 1.56 2.95 -12.82
N GLY A 120 0.83 2.94 -11.72
CA GLY A 120 0.97 1.92 -10.71
C GLY A 120 0.62 2.34 -9.30
N HIS A 121 0.82 1.40 -8.39
CA HIS A 121 0.69 1.60 -6.95
C HIS A 121 2.02 2.02 -6.36
N TYR A 122 1.99 3.04 -5.51
CA TYR A 122 3.17 3.59 -4.83
C TYR A 122 2.90 3.71 -3.34
N GLN A 123 3.81 3.21 -2.52
CA GLN A 123 3.79 3.50 -1.09
C GLN A 123 4.23 4.95 -0.87
N VAL A 124 3.45 5.69 -0.10
CA VAL A 124 3.76 7.07 0.28
C VAL A 124 4.63 7.02 1.53
N LEU A 125 5.90 7.38 1.39
CA LEU A 125 6.83 7.45 2.53
C LEU A 125 6.77 8.82 3.21
N TYR A 126 6.51 9.89 2.46
CA TYR A 126 6.36 11.24 2.97
C TYR A 126 5.42 12.05 2.07
N LYS A 127 4.60 12.91 2.69
CA LYS A 127 3.71 13.85 1.99
C LYS A 127 3.71 15.17 2.74
N GLY A 128 4.27 16.21 2.12
CA GLY A 128 4.36 17.60 2.58
C GLY A 128 4.43 18.52 1.36
N GLU A 129 5.36 19.48 1.34
CA GLU A 129 5.67 20.28 0.14
C GLU A 129 6.25 19.40 -0.96
N GLY A 130 6.99 18.34 -0.59
CA GLY A 130 7.44 17.27 -1.46
C GLY A 130 6.66 15.98 -1.21
N LEU A 131 6.67 15.08 -2.19
CA LEU A 131 6.08 13.74 -2.09
C LEU A 131 7.19 12.71 -2.31
N LEU A 132 7.46 11.87 -1.31
CA LEU A 132 8.42 10.78 -1.41
C LEU A 132 7.69 9.45 -1.58
N LEU A 133 7.92 8.80 -2.70
CA LEU A 133 7.24 7.59 -3.11
C LEU A 133 8.19 6.40 -3.21
N LYS A 134 7.71 5.22 -2.83
CA LYS A 134 8.37 3.92 -3.02
C LYS A 134 7.54 3.05 -3.94
N LYS A 135 8.08 2.67 -5.10
CA LYS A 135 7.52 1.63 -5.96
C LYS A 135 8.08 0.29 -5.56
N ILE A 136 7.21 -0.66 -5.23
CA ILE A 136 7.56 -2.06 -4.96
C ILE A 136 7.20 -2.87 -6.20
N TYR A 137 8.11 -3.72 -6.66
CA TYR A 137 7.85 -4.61 -7.78
C TYR A 137 8.60 -5.93 -7.60
N LYS A 138 8.15 -6.97 -8.28
CA LYS A 138 8.77 -8.29 -8.24
C LYS A 138 9.56 -8.54 -9.51
N HIS A 139 10.80 -8.91 -9.33
CA HIS A 139 11.61 -9.50 -10.39
C HIS A 139 11.40 -11.02 -10.37
N VAL A 140 11.13 -11.59 -11.52
CA VAL A 140 10.88 -13.02 -11.67
C VAL A 140 12.07 -13.63 -12.39
N SER A 141 12.62 -14.71 -11.84
CA SER A 141 13.55 -15.61 -12.51
C SER A 141 12.97 -17.02 -12.50
N GLU A 142 13.37 -17.84 -13.45
CA GLU A 142 12.93 -19.22 -13.58
C GLU A 142 14.08 -20.18 -13.26
N GLN A 143 13.75 -21.23 -12.53
CA GLN A 143 14.65 -22.35 -12.25
C GLN A 143 14.00 -23.64 -12.74
N ALA A 144 14.64 -24.32 -13.68
CA ALA A 144 14.22 -25.61 -14.16
C ALA A 144 14.90 -26.73 -13.36
N ASN A 145 14.11 -27.72 -12.96
CA ASN A 145 14.63 -28.99 -12.47
C ASN A 145 14.83 -29.92 -13.65
N PHE A 146 16.07 -30.17 -14.05
CA PHE A 146 16.40 -30.99 -15.23
C PHE A 146 16.04 -32.47 -15.08
N ILE A 147 15.77 -32.94 -13.84
CA ILE A 147 15.39 -34.33 -13.56
C ILE A 147 13.89 -34.51 -13.70
N THR A 148 13.08 -33.58 -13.12
CA THR A 148 11.61 -33.68 -13.11
C THR A 148 10.95 -32.90 -14.25
N GLY A 149 11.67 -32.01 -14.92
CA GLY A 149 11.13 -31.09 -15.93
C GLY A 149 10.28 -29.94 -15.33
N GLU A 150 10.21 -29.83 -14.01
CA GLU A 150 9.42 -28.79 -13.34
C GLU A 150 10.11 -27.44 -13.43
N ILE A 151 9.30 -26.39 -13.67
CA ILE A 151 9.76 -25.00 -13.64
C ILE A 151 9.22 -24.33 -12.39
N THR A 152 10.13 -23.77 -11.58
CA THR A 152 9.80 -22.96 -10.41
C THR A 152 10.09 -21.49 -10.71
N LYS A 153 9.13 -20.61 -10.48
CA LYS A 153 9.31 -19.16 -10.58
C LYS A 153 9.71 -18.58 -9.23
N ILE A 154 10.84 -17.86 -9.23
CA ILE A 154 11.43 -17.25 -8.03
C ILE A 154 11.14 -15.75 -8.07
N PHE A 155 10.40 -15.26 -7.06
CA PHE A 155 10.01 -13.86 -6.92
C PHE A 155 10.95 -13.13 -5.97
N THR A 156 11.68 -12.14 -6.48
CA THR A 156 12.57 -11.28 -5.69
C THR A 156 12.01 -9.86 -5.62
N THR A 157 11.90 -9.31 -4.41
CA THR A 157 11.40 -7.94 -4.20
C THR A 157 12.47 -6.92 -4.59
N LYS A 158 12.08 -5.92 -5.37
CA LYS A 158 12.90 -4.77 -5.75
C LYS A 158 12.15 -3.48 -5.42
N TYR A 159 12.90 -2.42 -5.15
CA TYR A 159 12.38 -1.11 -4.79
C TYR A 159 12.93 -0.02 -5.69
N ARG A 160 12.11 1.01 -5.96
CA ARG A 160 12.53 2.28 -6.57
C ARG A 160 11.91 3.40 -5.78
N TYR A 161 12.71 4.44 -5.53
CA TYR A 161 12.25 5.61 -4.80
C TYR A 161 12.21 6.81 -5.74
N TYR A 162 11.22 7.67 -5.52
CA TYR A 162 10.99 8.87 -6.29
C TYR A 162 10.67 10.03 -5.36
N LEU A 163 11.27 11.18 -5.61
CA LEU A 163 10.91 12.46 -4.99
C LEU A 163 10.19 13.30 -6.03
N VAL A 164 8.98 13.74 -5.71
CA VAL A 164 8.24 14.75 -6.49
C VAL A 164 8.34 16.06 -5.73
N LYS A 165 8.99 17.08 -6.32
CA LYS A 165 9.14 18.40 -5.73
C LYS A 165 8.98 19.45 -6.83
N GLY A 166 8.11 20.47 -6.59
CA GLY A 166 7.83 21.51 -7.59
C GLY A 166 7.30 20.97 -8.92
N GLY A 167 6.51 19.87 -8.91
CA GLY A 167 5.98 19.22 -10.12
C GLY A 167 7.00 18.39 -10.91
N VAL A 168 8.24 18.29 -10.46
CA VAL A 168 9.31 17.52 -11.11
C VAL A 168 9.56 16.23 -10.36
N VAL A 169 9.71 15.12 -11.11
CA VAL A 169 10.00 13.79 -10.57
C VAL A 169 11.50 13.50 -10.62
N TYR A 170 12.06 13.15 -9.49
CA TYR A 170 13.46 12.75 -9.36
C TYR A 170 13.57 11.30 -8.89
N LYS A 171 14.42 10.50 -9.55
CA LYS A 171 14.79 9.18 -9.05
C LYS A 171 15.73 9.32 -7.85
N VAL A 172 15.37 8.71 -6.73
CA VAL A 172 16.16 8.63 -5.50
C VAL A 172 16.81 7.27 -5.42
N LYS A 173 18.13 7.20 -5.49
CA LYS A 173 18.87 5.93 -5.44
C LYS A 173 18.95 5.38 -4.01
N ASP A 174 19.24 6.26 -3.07
CA ASP A 174 19.42 5.96 -1.65
C ASP A 174 19.22 7.22 -0.79
N VAL A 175 19.27 7.06 0.52
CA VAL A 175 19.14 8.16 1.48
C VAL A 175 20.12 9.30 1.20
N LYS A 176 21.38 8.99 0.83
CA LYS A 176 22.41 10.01 0.58
C LYS A 176 22.07 10.88 -0.63
N SER A 177 21.37 10.32 -1.61
CA SER A 177 21.00 11.05 -2.82
C SER A 177 19.97 12.15 -2.57
N LEU A 178 19.25 12.14 -1.42
CA LEU A 178 18.34 13.21 -1.01
C LEU A 178 19.08 14.51 -0.68
N VAL A 179 20.32 14.45 -0.17
CA VAL A 179 21.13 15.63 0.21
C VAL A 179 21.29 16.66 -0.92
N LYS A 180 21.24 16.22 -2.18
CA LYS A 180 21.40 17.09 -3.34
C LYS A 180 20.20 18.01 -3.61
N PHE A 181 19.02 17.66 -3.06
CA PHE A 181 17.78 18.41 -3.27
C PHE A 181 17.58 19.57 -2.28
N ASP A 182 18.47 19.66 -1.28
CA ASP A 182 18.53 20.79 -0.38
C ASP A 182 19.95 21.35 -0.39
N LYS A 183 20.09 22.64 -0.71
CA LYS A 183 21.39 23.33 -0.78
C LYS A 183 21.77 23.96 0.55
N GLU A 184 20.82 24.35 1.38
CA GLU A 184 21.01 25.12 2.59
C GLU A 184 21.38 24.22 3.77
N ASP A 185 20.65 23.12 3.99
CA ASP A 185 20.81 22.23 5.14
C ASP A 185 21.67 20.97 4.90
N LYS A 186 22.52 20.97 3.86
CA LYS A 186 23.37 19.81 3.53
C LYS A 186 24.16 19.24 4.71
N GLY A 187 24.69 20.12 5.57
CA GLY A 187 25.46 19.73 6.74
C GLY A 187 24.60 19.03 7.79
N LYS A 188 23.45 19.63 8.11
CA LYS A 188 22.44 19.11 9.04
C LYS A 188 21.93 17.73 8.57
N ILE A 189 21.55 17.61 7.30
CA ILE A 189 21.07 16.36 6.70
C ILE A 189 22.13 15.25 6.73
N ARG A 190 23.40 15.57 6.38
CA ARG A 190 24.48 14.58 6.42
C ARG A 190 24.75 14.05 7.83
N SER A 191 24.76 14.96 8.80
CA SER A 191 24.94 14.61 10.22
C SER A 191 23.81 13.73 10.73
N PHE A 192 22.57 14.09 10.41
CA PHE A 192 21.38 13.31 10.72
C PHE A 192 21.47 11.89 10.12
N ILE A 193 21.74 11.76 8.82
CA ILE A 193 21.87 10.46 8.15
C ILE A 193 22.94 9.59 8.82
N LYS A 194 24.09 10.18 9.15
CA LYS A 194 25.20 9.46 9.81
C LYS A 194 24.78 8.94 11.17
N GLU A 195 24.10 9.76 11.96
CA GLU A 195 23.63 9.40 13.30
C GLU A 195 22.57 8.28 13.23
N GLN A 196 21.53 8.43 12.39
CA GLN A 196 20.45 7.44 12.27
C GLN A 196 20.99 6.08 11.79
N ARG A 197 21.94 6.07 10.85
CA ARG A 197 22.59 4.83 10.41
C ARG A 197 23.37 4.13 11.53
N ARG A 198 24.02 4.88 12.41
CA ARG A 198 24.72 4.32 13.58
C ARG A 198 23.74 3.67 14.56
N LYS A 199 22.51 4.18 14.64
CA LYS A 199 21.41 3.64 15.46
C LYS A 199 20.69 2.46 14.79
N GLY A 200 21.07 2.06 13.58
CA GLY A 200 20.45 0.94 12.85
C GLY A 200 19.02 1.25 12.34
N VAL A 201 18.66 2.53 12.21
CA VAL A 201 17.35 2.96 11.71
C VAL A 201 17.18 2.54 10.25
N LYS A 202 15.98 2.08 9.89
CA LYS A 202 15.66 1.64 8.52
C LYS A 202 15.83 2.79 7.51
N PRO A 203 16.27 2.49 6.28
CA PRO A 203 16.48 3.51 5.24
C PRO A 203 15.25 4.40 4.98
N GLU A 204 14.05 3.83 4.96
CA GLU A 204 12.81 4.58 4.72
C GLU A 204 12.53 5.59 5.84
N ASP A 205 12.75 5.20 7.10
CA ASP A 205 12.55 6.08 8.25
C ASP A 205 13.57 7.23 8.25
N ILE A 206 14.81 6.96 7.79
CA ILE A 206 15.82 8.00 7.60
C ILE A 206 15.41 8.94 6.46
N MET A 207 14.89 8.40 5.34
CA MET A 207 14.38 9.22 4.23
C MET A 207 13.24 10.13 4.69
N TYR A 208 12.29 9.59 5.48
CA TYR A 208 11.22 10.38 6.08
C TYR A 208 11.76 11.54 6.94
N GLY A 209 12.72 11.26 7.83
CA GLY A 209 13.36 12.30 8.66
C GLY A 209 14.11 13.36 7.84
N VAL A 210 14.78 12.95 6.75
CA VAL A 210 15.43 13.91 5.82
C VAL A 210 14.40 14.83 5.18
N MET A 211 13.25 14.28 4.72
CA MET A 211 12.19 15.10 4.13
C MET A 211 11.65 16.15 5.11
N LYS A 212 11.50 15.80 6.39
CA LYS A 212 11.12 16.77 7.43
C LYS A 212 12.12 17.90 7.59
N ILE A 213 13.42 17.57 7.63
CA ILE A 213 14.47 18.60 7.75
C ILE A 213 14.48 19.55 6.55
N MET A 214 14.14 19.07 5.36
CA MET A 214 14.08 19.87 4.12
C MET A 214 12.88 20.81 4.04
N GLU A 215 11.92 20.70 4.95
CA GLU A 215 10.69 21.51 5.00
C GLU A 215 10.61 22.39 6.28
N GLU A 216 11.61 22.30 7.18
CA GLU A 216 11.79 23.19 8.35
C GLU A 216 12.53 24.49 7.98
#